data_e0a61bf908e7eb7d79b7e3a3d401c083
#
_entry.id   e0a61bf908e7eb7d79b7e3a3d401c083
#
_cell.length_a   1.000
_cell.length_b   1.000
_cell.length_c   1.000
_cell.angle_alpha   90.00
_cell.angle_beta   90.00
_cell.angle_gamma   90.00
#
_symmetry.space_group_name_H-M   'P 1'
#
loop_
_entity.id
_entity.type
_entity.pdbx_description
1 polymer ?
#
loop_
_entity_poly.entity_id
_entity_poly.type
_entity_poly.pdbx_seq_one_letter_code
_entity_poly.pdbx_strand_id
1 'polypeptide(L)'
;SLDQIGPFARNVADAAALQEIVGGHDPRDSTSLNEPVPLFEEIVATAASSAKPLEGVRVGVVKQLGGEGCQEGVVASFQEALKAIEGLGAQVVEVSCPSLEYALGAYYLIMPAEVSSNLARFDGMRYGIRVEPEEGPVTAETVMAATRGAGFGPEVKRRIILGTHVLSSGYYDAYYGSAQKVRTLVQRDFDAAFGEADVLVSPTSPVTAWELGSKLEDPLAMYVLDITTIPANLAGIPGISIPSGLAGGLPVGLQILAPAHADAQMYRVAGAVEAGLGKPLAQSCPAADWEEK
;
A
#
# COMPACT_ATOMS: atom_id res chain seq x y z
N SER A 1 4.14 3.40 12.01
CA SER A 1 5.22 2.55 11.49
C SER A 1 4.81 1.78 10.22
N LEU A 2 3.57 1.96 9.76
CA LEU A 2 2.99 1.28 8.60
C LEU A 2 2.75 2.23 7.43
N ASP A 3 2.86 3.55 7.65
CA ASP A 3 2.58 4.54 6.63
C ASP A 3 3.64 4.49 5.52
N GLN A 4 3.17 4.60 4.28
CA GLN A 4 4.00 4.74 3.10
C GLN A 4 3.49 5.91 2.27
N ILE A 5 4.38 6.85 1.95
CA ILE A 5 4.07 8.02 1.13
C ILE A 5 4.55 7.72 -0.29
N GLY A 6 3.69 7.95 -1.26
CA GLY A 6 4.02 7.71 -2.65
C GLY A 6 3.21 8.57 -3.61
N PRO A 7 3.71 8.78 -4.83
CA PRO A 7 3.03 9.56 -5.85
C PRO A 7 1.88 8.78 -6.49
N PHE A 8 0.82 9.51 -6.87
CA PHE A 8 -0.21 9.04 -7.78
C PHE A 8 -0.06 9.73 -9.13
N ALA A 9 0.05 8.94 -10.19
CA ALA A 9 0.23 9.43 -11.55
C ALA A 9 -0.49 8.54 -12.57
N ARG A 10 -0.59 8.99 -13.82
CA ARG A 10 -1.22 8.21 -14.90
C ARG A 10 -0.30 7.17 -15.53
N ASN A 11 0.99 7.27 -15.29
CA ASN A 11 2.01 6.36 -15.80
C ASN A 11 3.20 6.29 -14.83
N VAL A 12 4.06 5.30 -15.04
CA VAL A 12 5.22 5.07 -14.18
C VAL A 12 6.26 6.20 -14.30
N ALA A 13 6.41 6.80 -15.47
CA ALA A 13 7.38 7.88 -15.68
C ALA A 13 7.02 9.13 -14.86
N ASP A 14 5.74 9.54 -14.87
CA ASP A 14 5.27 10.68 -14.08
C ASP A 14 5.37 10.40 -12.57
N ALA A 15 5.08 9.15 -12.14
CA ALA A 15 5.26 8.74 -10.75
C ALA A 15 6.74 8.79 -10.33
N ALA A 16 7.64 8.32 -11.20
CA ALA A 16 9.09 8.36 -10.99
C ALA A 16 9.62 9.79 -10.88
N ALA A 17 9.21 10.69 -11.79
CA ALA A 17 9.60 12.10 -11.76
C ALA A 17 9.14 12.79 -10.46
N LEU A 18 7.89 12.54 -10.03
CA LEU A 18 7.39 13.10 -8.78
C LEU A 18 8.13 12.52 -7.56
N GLN A 19 8.38 11.22 -7.54
CA GLN A 19 9.15 10.57 -6.45
C GLN A 19 10.57 11.14 -6.34
N GLU A 20 11.22 11.41 -7.47
CA GLU A 20 12.55 12.01 -7.51
C GLU A 20 12.58 13.41 -6.90
N ILE A 21 11.51 14.21 -7.14
CA ILE A 21 11.39 15.57 -6.62
C ILE A 21 11.07 15.60 -5.11
N VAL A 22 10.17 14.72 -4.64
CA VAL A 22 9.74 14.72 -3.24
C VAL A 22 10.64 13.89 -2.33
N GLY A 23 11.47 13.01 -2.90
CA GLY A 23 12.44 12.20 -2.17
C GLY A 23 13.59 13.03 -1.62
N GLY A 24 14.33 12.46 -0.68
CA GLY A 24 15.54 13.06 -0.15
C GLY A 24 15.55 13.22 1.36
N HIS A 25 16.71 13.62 1.87
CA HIS A 25 16.93 13.77 3.30
C HIS A 25 16.37 15.10 3.82
N ASP A 26 15.55 15.04 4.86
CA ASP A 26 15.14 16.20 5.66
C ASP A 26 15.84 16.14 7.04
N PRO A 27 16.76 17.06 7.37
CA PRO A 27 17.47 17.07 8.64
C PRO A 27 16.57 17.36 9.87
N ARG A 28 15.32 17.76 9.66
CA ARG A 28 14.31 17.95 10.70
C ARG A 28 13.53 16.68 11.02
N ASP A 29 13.62 15.66 10.17
CA ASP A 29 13.01 14.35 10.37
C ASP A 29 14.09 13.32 10.72
N SER A 30 14.07 12.83 11.96
CA SER A 30 15.05 11.86 12.47
C SER A 30 14.92 10.47 11.80
N THR A 31 13.83 10.20 11.09
CA THR A 31 13.61 8.93 10.36
C THR A 31 14.00 9.03 8.89
N SER A 32 14.27 10.24 8.40
CA SER A 32 14.68 10.49 7.02
C SER A 32 16.08 9.92 6.75
N LEU A 33 16.22 9.13 5.69
CA LEU A 33 17.49 8.53 5.30
C LEU A 33 18.41 9.56 4.65
N ASN A 34 19.68 9.54 5.01
CA ASN A 34 20.70 10.40 4.39
C ASN A 34 21.37 9.66 3.23
N GLU A 35 20.59 9.33 2.21
CA GLU A 35 21.02 8.63 1.00
C GLU A 35 20.67 9.47 -0.23
N PRO A 36 21.46 9.40 -1.31
CA PRO A 36 21.14 10.09 -2.56
C PRO A 36 19.86 9.51 -3.16
N VAL A 37 19.00 10.38 -3.69
CA VAL A 37 17.82 9.97 -4.46
C VAL A 37 18.28 9.41 -5.79
N PRO A 38 17.87 8.17 -6.18
CA PRO A 38 18.16 7.66 -7.51
C PRO A 38 17.48 8.49 -8.60
N LEU A 39 18.06 8.50 -9.81
CA LEU A 39 17.47 9.13 -10.99
C LEU A 39 16.35 8.23 -11.57
N PHE A 40 15.21 8.21 -10.90
CA PHE A 40 14.11 7.30 -11.20
C PHE A 40 13.56 7.50 -12.62
N GLU A 41 13.48 8.76 -13.09
CA GLU A 41 13.00 9.10 -14.43
C GLU A 41 13.89 8.51 -15.52
N GLU A 42 15.23 8.63 -15.38
CA GLU A 42 16.22 8.04 -16.30
C GLU A 42 16.15 6.50 -16.29
N ILE A 43 16.01 5.90 -15.11
CA ILE A 43 15.89 4.45 -14.93
C ILE A 43 14.66 3.92 -15.68
N VAL A 44 13.50 4.57 -15.53
CA VAL A 44 12.25 4.20 -16.21
C VAL A 44 12.38 4.36 -17.72
N ALA A 45 12.92 5.48 -18.20
CA ALA A 45 13.09 5.76 -19.62
C ALA A 45 14.03 4.73 -20.29
N THR A 46 15.12 4.36 -19.62
CA THR A 46 16.07 3.36 -20.09
C THR A 46 15.40 1.98 -20.18
N ALA A 47 14.68 1.58 -19.15
CA ALA A 47 13.97 0.29 -19.14
C ALA A 47 12.90 0.22 -20.23
N ALA A 48 12.11 1.27 -20.42
CA ALA A 48 11.04 1.30 -21.41
C ALA A 48 11.54 1.25 -22.88
N SER A 49 12.77 1.64 -23.13
CA SER A 49 13.37 1.66 -24.48
C SER A 49 14.11 0.37 -24.86
N SER A 50 14.32 -0.56 -23.94
CA SER A 50 15.05 -1.81 -24.19
C SER A 50 14.14 -2.86 -24.84
N ALA A 51 14.72 -3.67 -25.74
CA ALA A 51 14.00 -4.78 -26.40
C ALA A 51 13.71 -5.96 -25.45
N LYS A 52 14.62 -6.20 -24.48
CA LYS A 52 14.45 -7.21 -23.42
C LYS A 52 14.86 -6.59 -22.07
N PRO A 53 14.03 -5.69 -21.53
CA PRO A 53 14.39 -4.90 -20.37
C PRO A 53 14.50 -5.73 -19.08
N LEU A 54 13.93 -6.92 -19.06
CA LEU A 54 13.90 -7.81 -17.90
C LEU A 54 14.75 -9.07 -18.10
N GLU A 55 15.65 -9.08 -19.10
CA GLU A 55 16.58 -10.20 -19.26
C GLU A 55 17.45 -10.37 -18.01
N GLY A 56 17.47 -11.60 -17.47
CA GLY A 56 18.18 -11.94 -16.24
C GLY A 56 17.48 -11.53 -14.93
N VAL A 57 16.29 -10.93 -15.01
CA VAL A 57 15.47 -10.59 -13.83
C VAL A 57 14.60 -11.78 -13.44
N ARG A 58 14.63 -12.17 -12.16
CA ARG A 58 13.74 -13.15 -11.57
C ARG A 58 12.54 -12.44 -10.95
N VAL A 59 11.34 -12.78 -11.40
CA VAL A 59 10.07 -12.21 -10.93
C VAL A 59 9.33 -13.28 -10.13
N GLY A 60 9.20 -13.06 -8.83
CA GLY A 60 8.54 -13.98 -7.91
C GLY A 60 7.02 -13.75 -7.87
N VAL A 61 6.25 -14.80 -8.15
CA VAL A 61 4.79 -14.79 -7.93
C VAL A 61 4.51 -15.27 -6.52
N VAL A 62 3.93 -14.41 -5.70
CA VAL A 62 3.61 -14.75 -4.31
C VAL A 62 2.36 -15.63 -4.27
N LYS A 63 2.54 -16.91 -3.95
CA LYS A 63 1.48 -17.93 -3.94
C LYS A 63 0.25 -17.52 -3.13
N GLN A 64 0.45 -16.95 -1.96
CA GLN A 64 -0.62 -16.56 -1.03
C GLN A 64 -1.40 -15.31 -1.47
N LEU A 65 -0.94 -14.57 -2.48
CA LEU A 65 -1.54 -13.30 -2.90
C LEU A 65 -2.23 -13.37 -4.28
N GLY A 66 -2.08 -14.47 -5.03
CA GLY A 66 -2.43 -14.52 -6.46
C GLY A 66 -3.60 -15.41 -6.86
N GLY A 67 -4.36 -15.99 -5.92
CA GLY A 67 -5.30 -17.04 -6.31
C GLY A 67 -6.62 -17.03 -5.55
N GLU A 68 -6.65 -17.65 -4.40
CA GLU A 68 -7.89 -17.88 -3.65
C GLU A 68 -8.50 -16.55 -3.17
N GLY A 69 -9.79 -16.35 -3.44
CA GLY A 69 -10.52 -15.13 -3.07
C GLY A 69 -10.46 -13.99 -4.09
N CYS A 70 -9.67 -14.12 -5.18
CA CYS A 70 -9.68 -13.14 -6.26
C CYS A 70 -10.81 -13.39 -7.25
N GLN A 71 -11.37 -12.32 -7.83
CA GLN A 71 -12.30 -12.42 -8.94
C GLN A 71 -11.63 -13.07 -10.17
N GLU A 72 -12.36 -13.89 -10.90
CA GLU A 72 -11.84 -14.59 -12.08
C GLU A 72 -11.20 -13.63 -13.12
N GLY A 73 -11.83 -12.48 -13.38
CA GLY A 73 -11.31 -11.48 -14.29
C GLY A 73 -10.01 -10.82 -13.79
N VAL A 74 -9.81 -10.70 -12.49
CA VAL A 74 -8.56 -10.21 -11.89
C VAL A 74 -7.45 -11.24 -12.07
N VAL A 75 -7.75 -12.52 -11.81
CA VAL A 75 -6.81 -13.63 -12.04
C VAL A 75 -6.41 -13.72 -13.50
N ALA A 76 -7.38 -13.63 -14.42
CA ALA A 76 -7.09 -13.65 -15.87
C ALA A 76 -6.17 -12.50 -16.30
N SER A 77 -6.45 -11.26 -15.84
CA SER A 77 -5.59 -10.10 -16.12
C SER A 77 -4.18 -10.29 -15.55
N PHE A 78 -4.06 -10.84 -14.34
CA PHE A 78 -2.77 -11.14 -13.74
C PHE A 78 -1.97 -12.16 -14.55
N GLN A 79 -2.60 -13.23 -15.03
CA GLN A 79 -1.94 -14.24 -15.88
C GLN A 79 -1.46 -13.66 -17.22
N GLU A 80 -2.22 -12.75 -17.82
CA GLU A 80 -1.76 -12.05 -19.03
C GLU A 80 -0.57 -11.12 -18.74
N ALA A 81 -0.56 -10.46 -17.59
CA ALA A 81 0.58 -9.65 -17.16
C ALA A 81 1.84 -10.51 -16.95
N LEU A 82 1.72 -11.72 -16.38
CA LEU A 82 2.86 -12.64 -16.23
C LEU A 82 3.43 -13.08 -17.59
N LYS A 83 2.59 -13.38 -18.56
CA LYS A 83 3.04 -13.69 -19.94
C LYS A 83 3.78 -12.51 -20.58
N ALA A 84 3.31 -11.28 -20.35
CA ALA A 84 3.99 -10.09 -20.84
C ALA A 84 5.38 -9.94 -20.18
N ILE A 85 5.47 -10.16 -18.87
CA ILE A 85 6.73 -10.14 -18.10
C ILE A 85 7.74 -11.16 -18.64
N GLU A 86 7.30 -12.40 -18.92
CA GLU A 86 8.14 -13.43 -19.56
C GLU A 86 8.58 -13.02 -20.97
N GLY A 87 7.66 -12.42 -21.74
CA GLY A 87 7.96 -11.88 -23.08
C GLY A 87 9.03 -10.78 -23.07
N LEU A 88 9.15 -10.02 -21.98
CA LEU A 88 10.19 -9.01 -21.78
C LEU A 88 11.55 -9.59 -21.33
N GLY A 89 11.63 -10.91 -21.16
CA GLY A 89 12.87 -11.64 -20.87
C GLY A 89 13.05 -12.04 -19.40
N ALA A 90 12.07 -11.79 -18.53
CA ALA A 90 12.15 -12.20 -17.14
C ALA A 90 11.96 -13.71 -16.97
N GLN A 91 12.55 -14.24 -15.91
CA GLN A 91 12.24 -15.58 -15.39
C GLN A 91 11.18 -15.46 -14.30
N VAL A 92 9.99 -16.01 -14.56
CA VAL A 92 8.92 -16.07 -13.54
C VAL A 92 9.12 -17.31 -12.66
N VAL A 93 9.11 -17.12 -11.36
CA VAL A 93 9.25 -18.18 -10.35
C VAL A 93 8.14 -18.08 -9.31
N GLU A 94 7.66 -19.19 -8.77
CA GLU A 94 6.72 -19.17 -7.65
C GLU A 94 7.48 -19.08 -6.33
N VAL A 95 7.07 -18.18 -5.43
CA VAL A 95 7.62 -18.02 -4.08
C VAL A 95 6.52 -18.15 -3.04
N SER A 96 6.89 -18.58 -1.83
CA SER A 96 5.93 -18.79 -0.74
C SER A 96 6.23 -17.88 0.46
N CYS A 97 5.20 -17.18 0.92
CA CYS A 97 5.23 -16.30 2.09
C CYS A 97 4.09 -16.73 3.06
N PRO A 98 4.24 -17.86 3.77
CA PRO A 98 3.14 -18.47 4.53
C PRO A 98 2.59 -17.58 5.65
N SER A 99 3.40 -16.71 6.25
CA SER A 99 2.96 -15.82 7.33
C SER A 99 2.00 -14.73 6.86
N LEU A 100 1.82 -14.54 5.54
CA LEU A 100 0.85 -13.58 5.00
C LEU A 100 -0.59 -13.92 5.35
N GLU A 101 -0.89 -15.18 5.67
CA GLU A 101 -2.21 -15.59 6.18
C GLU A 101 -2.62 -14.84 7.46
N TYR A 102 -1.64 -14.39 8.25
CA TYR A 102 -1.86 -13.65 9.49
C TYR A 102 -1.71 -12.13 9.33
N ALA A 103 -1.31 -11.64 8.15
CA ALA A 103 -0.97 -10.24 7.92
C ALA A 103 -2.14 -9.29 8.20
N LEU A 104 -3.34 -9.62 7.72
CA LEU A 104 -4.55 -8.84 7.94
C LEU A 104 -4.85 -8.66 9.43
N GLY A 105 -4.82 -9.75 10.20
CA GLY A 105 -5.05 -9.72 11.65
C GLY A 105 -3.99 -8.90 12.38
N ALA A 106 -2.72 -9.09 12.04
CA ALA A 106 -1.61 -8.33 12.63
C ALA A 106 -1.73 -6.82 12.35
N TYR A 107 -2.08 -6.43 11.12
CA TYR A 107 -2.32 -5.05 10.74
C TYR A 107 -3.42 -4.40 11.59
N TYR A 108 -4.58 -5.07 11.73
CA TYR A 108 -5.71 -4.54 12.50
C TYR A 108 -5.49 -4.50 14.02
N LEU A 109 -4.41 -5.09 14.52
CA LEU A 109 -3.95 -4.91 15.90
C LEU A 109 -2.90 -3.79 16.01
N ILE A 110 -1.94 -3.73 15.10
CA ILE A 110 -0.84 -2.75 15.14
C ILE A 110 -1.35 -1.34 14.77
N MET A 111 -2.04 -1.21 13.63
CA MET A 111 -2.42 0.10 13.10
C MET A 111 -3.36 0.85 14.04
N PRO A 112 -4.45 0.30 14.58
CA PRO A 112 -5.29 1.02 15.54
C PRO A 112 -4.55 1.36 16.83
N ALA A 113 -3.63 0.50 17.31
CA ALA A 113 -2.81 0.79 18.48
C ALA A 113 -1.93 2.03 18.26
N GLU A 114 -1.24 2.10 17.11
CA GLU A 114 -0.44 3.27 16.75
C GLU A 114 -1.29 4.52 16.52
N VAL A 115 -2.43 4.41 15.83
CA VAL A 115 -3.39 5.51 15.61
C VAL A 115 -3.89 6.06 16.94
N SER A 116 -4.28 5.20 17.88
CA SER A 116 -4.73 5.60 19.22
C SER A 116 -3.66 6.43 19.95
N SER A 117 -2.42 5.98 19.90
CA SER A 117 -1.28 6.67 20.50
C SER A 117 -0.93 7.99 19.80
N ASN A 118 -0.81 7.95 18.47
CA ASN A 118 -0.39 9.11 17.68
C ASN A 118 -1.42 10.23 17.69
N LEU A 119 -2.70 9.92 17.59
CA LEU A 119 -3.78 10.91 17.56
C LEU A 119 -4.15 11.44 18.96
N ALA A 120 -3.55 10.90 20.04
CA ALA A 120 -3.71 11.46 21.39
C ALA A 120 -3.22 12.90 21.50
N ARG A 121 -2.30 13.32 20.60
CA ARG A 121 -1.78 14.71 20.56
C ARG A 121 -2.83 15.77 20.19
N PHE A 122 -3.91 15.39 19.55
CA PHE A 122 -5.00 16.31 19.18
C PHE A 122 -5.99 16.45 20.33
N ASP A 123 -5.65 17.31 21.27
CA ASP A 123 -6.37 17.51 22.53
C ASP A 123 -7.17 18.84 22.59
N GLY A 124 -7.09 19.67 21.53
CA GLY A 124 -7.73 20.99 21.48
C GLY A 124 -6.98 22.08 22.25
N MET A 125 -5.75 21.83 22.76
CA MET A 125 -5.01 22.78 23.61
C MET A 125 -3.90 23.51 22.85
N ARG A 126 -3.12 22.82 22.02
CA ARG A 126 -1.87 23.35 21.49
C ARG A 126 -1.95 23.73 20.01
N TYR A 127 -2.70 22.99 19.20
CA TYR A 127 -2.82 23.19 17.76
C TYR A 127 -4.07 22.48 17.20
N GLY A 128 -4.41 22.78 15.97
CA GLY A 128 -5.60 22.27 15.31
C GLY A 128 -6.87 23.00 15.76
N ILE A 129 -8.00 22.37 15.53
CA ILE A 129 -9.29 22.90 15.97
C ILE A 129 -9.42 22.82 17.50
N ARG A 130 -10.18 23.75 18.07
CA ARG A 130 -10.61 23.74 19.47
C ARG A 130 -12.12 23.94 19.49
N VAL A 131 -12.82 23.01 20.11
CA VAL A 131 -14.26 23.07 20.30
C VAL A 131 -14.53 23.01 21.80
N GLU A 132 -15.30 23.97 22.30
CA GLU A 132 -15.75 23.99 23.70
C GLU A 132 -17.02 23.15 23.87
N PRO A 133 -17.25 22.59 25.06
CA PRO A 133 -18.49 21.87 25.33
C PRO A 133 -19.70 22.82 25.23
N GLU A 134 -20.81 22.35 24.68
CA GLU A 134 -22.06 23.15 24.58
C GLU A 134 -22.70 23.35 25.96
N GLU A 135 -22.49 22.43 26.89
CA GLU A 135 -23.05 22.47 28.24
C GLU A 135 -22.01 22.04 29.29
N GLY A 136 -22.16 22.53 30.50
CA GLY A 136 -21.31 22.16 31.63
C GLY A 136 -20.00 22.95 31.74
N PRO A 137 -19.09 22.56 32.64
CA PRO A 137 -17.86 23.29 32.86
C PRO A 137 -16.87 23.15 31.73
N VAL A 138 -16.19 24.25 31.38
CA VAL A 138 -15.08 24.26 30.40
C VAL A 138 -13.80 23.85 31.13
N THR A 139 -13.44 22.58 31.01
CA THR A 139 -12.21 22.00 31.55
C THR A 139 -11.36 21.42 30.41
N ALA A 140 -10.10 21.08 30.68
CA ALA A 140 -9.25 20.42 29.68
C ALA A 140 -9.88 19.12 29.16
N GLU A 141 -10.50 18.34 30.01
CA GLU A 141 -11.17 17.07 29.66
C GLU A 141 -12.38 17.30 28.76
N THR A 142 -13.26 18.25 29.12
CA THR A 142 -14.47 18.52 28.34
C THR A 142 -14.16 19.17 26.98
N VAL A 143 -13.16 20.05 26.91
CA VAL A 143 -12.68 20.63 25.65
C VAL A 143 -12.05 19.55 24.77
N MET A 144 -11.21 18.67 25.33
CA MET A 144 -10.63 17.56 24.58
C MET A 144 -11.73 16.62 24.03
N ALA A 145 -12.71 16.28 24.85
CA ALA A 145 -13.82 15.41 24.42
C ALA A 145 -14.63 16.06 23.29
N ALA A 146 -15.03 17.34 23.44
CA ALA A 146 -15.77 18.07 22.41
C ALA A 146 -14.95 18.20 21.10
N THR A 147 -13.69 18.58 21.21
CA THR A 147 -12.79 18.77 20.06
C THR A 147 -12.59 17.46 19.29
N ARG A 148 -12.27 16.37 19.98
CA ARG A 148 -12.07 15.04 19.35
C ARG A 148 -13.39 14.49 18.79
N GLY A 149 -14.49 14.75 19.49
CA GLY A 149 -15.83 14.41 19.03
C GLY A 149 -16.20 15.08 17.71
N ALA A 150 -15.89 16.36 17.55
CA ALA A 150 -16.18 17.13 16.35
C ALA A 150 -15.14 16.89 15.23
N GLY A 151 -13.85 16.76 15.58
CA GLY A 151 -12.75 16.73 14.61
C GLY A 151 -12.47 15.36 13.97
N PHE A 152 -12.81 14.26 14.65
CA PHE A 152 -12.58 12.91 14.12
C PHE A 152 -13.84 12.31 13.52
N GLY A 153 -13.73 11.77 12.31
CA GLY A 153 -14.78 11.01 11.66
C GLY A 153 -15.07 9.67 12.37
N PRO A 154 -16.18 8.99 12.02
CA PRO A 154 -16.62 7.76 12.68
C PRO A 154 -15.59 6.63 12.63
N GLU A 155 -14.93 6.43 11.49
CA GLU A 155 -13.92 5.36 11.32
C GLU A 155 -12.67 5.65 12.17
N VAL A 156 -12.20 6.89 12.20
CA VAL A 156 -11.04 7.28 13.04
C VAL A 156 -11.36 7.04 14.51
N LYS A 157 -12.55 7.40 14.97
CA LYS A 157 -13.01 7.14 16.34
C LYS A 157 -13.03 5.64 16.66
N ARG A 158 -13.53 4.80 15.73
CA ARG A 158 -13.53 3.35 15.87
C ARG A 158 -12.12 2.80 16.06
N ARG A 159 -11.17 3.21 15.21
CA ARG A 159 -9.77 2.80 15.29
C ARG A 159 -9.09 3.24 16.58
N ILE A 160 -9.36 4.45 17.06
CA ILE A 160 -8.84 4.94 18.35
C ILE A 160 -9.36 4.06 19.50
N ILE A 161 -10.65 3.71 19.52
CA ILE A 161 -11.24 2.87 20.57
C ILE A 161 -10.62 1.47 20.53
N LEU A 162 -10.54 0.85 19.36
CA LEU A 162 -9.91 -0.46 19.18
C LEU A 162 -8.45 -0.45 19.63
N GLY A 163 -7.68 0.56 19.22
CA GLY A 163 -6.28 0.69 19.59
C GLY A 163 -6.08 0.88 21.10
N THR A 164 -6.93 1.68 21.73
CA THR A 164 -6.91 1.87 23.18
C THR A 164 -7.18 0.55 23.90
N HIS A 165 -8.10 -0.27 23.41
CA HIS A 165 -8.36 -1.59 23.96
C HIS A 165 -7.16 -2.52 23.81
N VAL A 166 -6.57 -2.60 22.61
CA VAL A 166 -5.38 -3.43 22.32
C VAL A 166 -4.20 -3.07 23.19
N LEU A 167 -4.02 -1.78 23.53
CA LEU A 167 -2.94 -1.27 24.37
C LEU A 167 -3.24 -1.34 25.87
N SER A 168 -4.44 -1.72 26.27
CA SER A 168 -4.83 -1.75 27.68
C SER A 168 -4.13 -2.89 28.44
N SER A 169 -4.04 -2.71 29.76
CA SER A 169 -3.41 -3.69 30.66
C SER A 169 -4.08 -5.07 30.52
N GLY A 170 -3.25 -6.10 30.39
CA GLY A 170 -3.69 -7.48 30.17
C GLY A 170 -3.89 -7.89 28.71
N TYR A 171 -4.03 -6.94 27.77
CA TYR A 171 -4.20 -7.23 26.35
C TYR A 171 -2.96 -6.89 25.51
N TYR A 172 -2.09 -6.00 25.99
CA TYR A 172 -0.90 -5.54 25.28
C TYR A 172 -0.03 -6.70 24.78
N ASP A 173 0.40 -7.60 25.68
CA ASP A 173 1.27 -8.71 25.31
C ASP A 173 0.54 -9.77 24.46
N ALA A 174 -0.74 -10.01 24.76
CA ALA A 174 -1.54 -10.99 24.04
C ALA A 174 -1.83 -10.57 22.61
N TYR A 175 -2.13 -9.30 22.36
CA TYR A 175 -2.52 -8.80 21.05
C TYR A 175 -1.41 -8.03 20.36
N TYR A 176 -0.98 -6.86 20.89
CA TYR A 176 0.01 -6.04 20.22
C TYR A 176 1.38 -6.74 20.13
N GLY A 177 1.84 -7.33 21.22
CA GLY A 177 3.09 -8.07 21.25
C GLY A 177 3.08 -9.27 20.27
N SER A 178 1.96 -9.99 20.19
CA SER A 178 1.81 -11.10 19.24
C SER A 178 1.75 -10.61 17.79
N ALA A 179 1.07 -9.51 17.51
CA ALA A 179 1.01 -8.92 16.17
C ALA A 179 2.40 -8.45 15.70
N GLN A 180 3.23 -7.87 16.59
CA GLN A 180 4.60 -7.50 16.26
C GLN A 180 5.48 -8.72 15.94
N LYS A 181 5.26 -9.87 16.59
CA LYS A 181 5.94 -11.12 16.23
C LYS A 181 5.52 -11.63 14.86
N VAL A 182 4.22 -11.55 14.52
CA VAL A 182 3.72 -11.88 13.18
C VAL A 182 4.33 -10.95 12.14
N ARG A 183 4.42 -9.64 12.40
CA ARG A 183 5.10 -8.69 11.53
C ARG A 183 6.53 -9.11 11.21
N THR A 184 7.27 -9.57 12.22
CA THR A 184 8.64 -10.09 12.04
C THR A 184 8.67 -11.36 11.17
N LEU A 185 7.66 -12.23 11.27
CA LEU A 185 7.57 -13.41 10.40
C LEU A 185 7.27 -13.00 8.95
N VAL A 186 6.37 -12.06 8.73
CA VAL A 186 6.08 -11.50 7.41
C VAL A 186 7.35 -10.91 6.78
N GLN A 187 8.14 -10.14 7.52
CA GLN A 187 9.42 -9.62 7.05
C GLN A 187 10.38 -10.74 6.63
N ARG A 188 10.51 -11.78 7.44
CA ARG A 188 11.38 -12.93 7.14
C ARG A 188 10.93 -13.72 5.91
N ASP A 189 9.63 -13.85 5.69
CA ASP A 189 9.10 -14.51 4.51
C ASP A 189 9.46 -13.72 3.24
N PHE A 190 9.34 -12.39 3.28
CA PHE A 190 9.77 -11.53 2.17
C PHE A 190 11.28 -11.58 1.96
N ASP A 191 12.09 -11.55 3.02
CA ASP A 191 13.55 -11.68 2.91
C ASP A 191 13.93 -13.00 2.23
N ALA A 192 13.27 -14.11 2.59
CA ALA A 192 13.48 -15.40 1.95
C ALA A 192 13.05 -15.40 0.48
N ALA A 193 11.88 -14.83 0.16
CA ALA A 193 11.37 -14.71 -1.20
C ALA A 193 12.29 -13.85 -2.10
N PHE A 194 12.84 -12.76 -1.57
CA PHE A 194 13.84 -11.94 -2.27
C PHE A 194 15.21 -12.63 -2.42
N GLY A 195 15.50 -13.69 -1.70
CA GLY A 195 16.62 -14.58 -1.99
C GLY A 195 16.44 -15.39 -3.28
N GLU A 196 15.19 -15.67 -3.66
CA GLU A 196 14.81 -16.44 -4.84
C GLU A 196 14.43 -15.57 -6.03
N ALA A 197 13.95 -14.35 -5.81
CA ALA A 197 13.46 -13.42 -6.82
C ALA A 197 13.99 -12.00 -6.59
N ASP A 198 14.11 -11.24 -7.66
CA ASP A 198 14.62 -9.86 -7.60
C ASP A 198 13.51 -8.85 -7.32
N VAL A 199 12.29 -9.14 -7.74
CA VAL A 199 11.03 -8.44 -7.41
C VAL A 199 9.91 -9.46 -7.23
N LEU A 200 8.86 -9.06 -6.51
CA LEU A 200 7.68 -9.90 -6.32
C LEU A 200 6.46 -9.26 -6.97
N VAL A 201 5.53 -10.08 -7.46
CA VAL A 201 4.31 -9.59 -8.10
C VAL A 201 3.06 -10.29 -7.57
N SER A 202 1.97 -9.54 -7.55
CA SER A 202 0.62 -10.03 -7.24
C SER A 202 -0.43 -9.12 -7.87
N PRO A 203 -1.71 -9.50 -7.92
CA PRO A 203 -2.78 -8.52 -8.11
C PRO A 203 -2.72 -7.45 -7.02
N THR A 204 -2.97 -6.18 -7.36
CA THR A 204 -3.02 -5.10 -6.36
C THR A 204 -4.23 -5.23 -5.43
N SER A 205 -5.37 -5.67 -5.99
CA SER A 205 -6.59 -5.93 -5.24
C SER A 205 -7.23 -7.23 -5.71
N PRO A 206 -7.88 -8.00 -4.83
CA PRO A 206 -8.55 -9.24 -5.21
C PRO A 206 -9.79 -9.01 -6.08
N VAL A 207 -10.31 -7.79 -6.14
CA VAL A 207 -11.54 -7.42 -6.85
C VAL A 207 -11.37 -6.14 -7.65
N THR A 208 -12.24 -5.92 -8.64
CA THR A 208 -12.39 -4.62 -9.31
C THR A 208 -13.17 -3.64 -8.43
N ALA A 209 -13.24 -2.36 -8.86
CA ALA A 209 -14.08 -1.38 -8.19
C ALA A 209 -15.54 -1.86 -8.11
N TRP A 210 -16.20 -1.54 -7.01
CA TRP A 210 -17.62 -1.85 -6.77
C TRP A 210 -18.48 -0.59 -6.90
N GLU A 211 -19.79 -0.78 -6.96
CA GLU A 211 -20.73 0.33 -7.01
C GLU A 211 -20.67 1.19 -5.75
N LEU A 212 -20.76 2.50 -5.90
CA LEU A 212 -20.75 3.44 -4.80
C LEU A 212 -21.86 3.10 -3.79
N GLY A 213 -21.51 3.03 -2.54
CA GLY A 213 -22.43 2.72 -1.43
C GLY A 213 -22.68 1.24 -1.17
N SER A 214 -22.34 0.31 -2.07
CA SER A 214 -22.69 -1.12 -1.93
C SER A 214 -21.97 -1.86 -0.80
N LYS A 215 -20.90 -1.31 -0.23
CA LYS A 215 -20.07 -1.93 0.82
C LYS A 215 -20.11 -1.21 2.17
N LEU A 216 -20.94 -0.17 2.30
CA LEU A 216 -20.94 0.68 3.52
C LEU A 216 -21.43 -0.03 4.77
N GLU A 217 -22.25 -1.08 4.63
CA GLU A 217 -22.86 -1.80 5.75
C GLU A 217 -22.02 -2.95 6.30
N ASP A 218 -20.95 -3.38 5.56
CA ASP A 218 -20.07 -4.47 5.98
C ASP A 218 -18.60 -4.02 6.03
N PRO A 219 -18.12 -3.54 7.18
CA PRO A 219 -16.71 -3.17 7.35
C PRO A 219 -15.73 -4.31 7.08
N LEU A 220 -16.08 -5.57 7.37
CA LEU A 220 -15.20 -6.71 7.16
C LEU A 220 -14.98 -6.99 5.67
N ALA A 221 -16.03 -6.83 4.85
CA ALA A 221 -15.89 -6.95 3.40
C ALA A 221 -14.94 -5.90 2.82
N MET A 222 -14.89 -4.70 3.39
CA MET A 222 -13.92 -3.66 3.01
C MET A 222 -12.49 -4.04 3.41
N TYR A 223 -12.31 -4.61 4.58
CA TYR A 223 -10.98 -4.94 5.10
C TYR A 223 -10.29 -6.07 4.34
N VAL A 224 -11.04 -7.04 3.81
CA VAL A 224 -10.48 -8.13 3.00
C VAL A 224 -9.88 -7.62 1.67
N LEU A 225 -10.31 -6.44 1.19
CA LEU A 225 -9.80 -5.86 -0.05
C LEU A 225 -8.32 -5.45 0.03
N ASP A 226 -7.83 -5.21 1.24
CA ASP A 226 -6.46 -4.77 1.49
C ASP A 226 -5.48 -5.94 1.71
N ILE A 227 -5.94 -7.19 1.60
CA ILE A 227 -5.15 -8.38 1.91
C ILE A 227 -3.85 -8.49 1.09
N THR A 228 -3.87 -7.97 -0.13
CA THR A 228 -2.71 -8.00 -1.04
C THR A 228 -1.73 -6.86 -0.82
N THR A 229 -2.17 -5.74 -0.24
CA THR A 229 -1.34 -4.53 -0.06
C THR A 229 -0.78 -4.38 1.36
N ILE A 230 -1.53 -4.79 2.37
CA ILE A 230 -1.11 -4.76 3.79
C ILE A 230 0.26 -5.40 4.05
N PRO A 231 0.65 -6.53 3.43
CA PRO A 231 1.93 -7.16 3.69
C PRO A 231 3.13 -6.25 3.42
N ALA A 232 3.09 -5.43 2.38
CA ALA A 232 4.15 -4.48 2.05
C ALA A 232 4.37 -3.46 3.17
N ASN A 233 3.28 -2.92 3.75
CA ASN A 233 3.32 -1.99 4.88
C ASN A 233 3.88 -2.66 6.15
N LEU A 234 3.48 -3.90 6.44
CA LEU A 234 4.01 -4.66 7.57
C LEU A 234 5.51 -4.93 7.43
N ALA A 235 5.96 -5.27 6.23
CA ALA A 235 7.37 -5.54 5.95
C ALA A 235 8.22 -4.27 5.82
N GLY A 236 7.62 -3.12 5.46
CA GLY A 236 8.34 -1.86 5.22
C GLY A 236 9.14 -1.90 3.92
N ILE A 237 8.56 -2.50 2.88
CA ILE A 237 9.17 -2.64 1.55
C ILE A 237 8.47 -1.76 0.53
N PRO A 238 9.17 -1.24 -0.50
CA PRO A 238 8.56 -0.43 -1.54
C PRO A 238 7.63 -1.27 -2.43
N GLY A 239 6.53 -0.64 -2.86
CA GLY A 239 5.56 -1.24 -3.76
C GLY A 239 4.96 -0.22 -4.71
N ILE A 240 4.68 -0.66 -5.94
CA ILE A 240 3.98 0.13 -6.96
C ILE A 240 2.83 -0.70 -7.54
N SER A 241 1.73 -0.03 -7.83
CA SER A 241 0.61 -0.61 -8.59
C SER A 241 0.54 0.02 -9.97
N ILE A 242 0.56 -0.81 -11.01
CA ILE A 242 0.42 -0.37 -12.39
C ILE A 242 -0.81 -1.02 -13.04
N PRO A 243 -1.47 -0.37 -14.00
CA PRO A 243 -2.57 -0.98 -14.75
C PRO A 243 -2.10 -2.23 -15.52
N SER A 244 -2.78 -3.36 -15.32
CA SER A 244 -2.47 -4.62 -16.01
C SER A 244 -3.52 -5.04 -17.05
N GLY A 245 -4.69 -4.41 -17.06
CA GLY A 245 -5.79 -4.72 -17.98
C GLY A 245 -7.14 -4.33 -17.41
N LEU A 246 -8.20 -4.94 -17.96
CA LEU A 246 -9.58 -4.73 -17.56
C LEU A 246 -10.24 -6.05 -17.20
N ALA A 247 -11.11 -6.04 -16.20
CA ALA A 247 -12.04 -7.11 -15.87
C ALA A 247 -13.45 -6.56 -15.82
N GLY A 248 -14.35 -7.05 -16.65
CA GLY A 248 -15.72 -6.51 -16.75
C GLY A 248 -15.78 -5.02 -17.14
N GLY A 249 -14.78 -4.51 -17.88
CA GLY A 249 -14.66 -3.10 -18.24
C GLY A 249 -14.03 -2.19 -17.17
N LEU A 250 -13.68 -2.74 -16.00
CA LEU A 250 -13.07 -1.99 -14.89
C LEU A 250 -11.55 -2.29 -14.79
N PRO A 251 -10.73 -1.30 -14.39
CA PRO A 251 -9.29 -1.46 -14.28
C PRO A 251 -8.88 -2.54 -13.27
N VAL A 252 -7.81 -3.27 -13.60
CA VAL A 252 -7.10 -4.21 -12.74
C VAL A 252 -5.66 -3.73 -12.56
N GLY A 253 -5.13 -3.79 -11.34
CA GLY A 253 -3.76 -3.43 -11.00
C GLY A 253 -2.86 -4.64 -10.82
N LEU A 254 -1.63 -4.52 -11.32
CA LEU A 254 -0.50 -5.39 -10.99
C LEU A 254 0.34 -4.69 -9.92
N GLN A 255 0.53 -5.33 -8.79
CA GLN A 255 1.44 -4.89 -7.74
C GLN A 255 2.84 -5.45 -8.01
N ILE A 256 3.85 -4.60 -7.89
CA ILE A 256 5.27 -4.98 -7.96
C ILE A 256 5.91 -4.51 -6.66
N LEU A 257 6.54 -5.45 -5.93
CA LEU A 257 7.24 -5.22 -4.68
C LEU A 257 8.74 -5.45 -4.89
N ALA A 258 9.58 -4.66 -4.23
CA ALA A 258 11.02 -4.83 -4.25
C ALA A 258 11.58 -4.89 -2.81
N PRO A 259 12.83 -5.35 -2.61
CA PRO A 259 13.48 -5.31 -1.31
C PRO A 259 13.51 -3.89 -0.74
N ALA A 260 13.61 -3.77 0.60
CA ALA A 260 13.76 -2.48 1.26
C ALA A 260 14.90 -1.66 0.61
N HIS A 261 14.67 -0.37 0.37
CA HIS A 261 15.59 0.55 -0.33
C HIS A 261 15.85 0.24 -1.82
N ALA A 262 15.16 -0.72 -2.42
CA ALA A 262 15.30 -1.07 -3.83
C ALA A 262 14.24 -0.39 -4.73
N ASP A 263 13.84 0.84 -4.41
CA ASP A 263 12.86 1.63 -5.17
C ASP A 263 13.28 1.79 -6.65
N ALA A 264 14.56 1.98 -6.91
CA ALA A 264 15.11 2.06 -8.26
C ALA A 264 14.83 0.79 -9.09
N GLN A 265 14.96 -0.39 -8.47
CA GLN A 265 14.67 -1.66 -9.11
C GLN A 265 13.17 -1.82 -9.35
N MET A 266 12.34 -1.44 -8.39
CA MET A 266 10.88 -1.42 -8.53
C MET A 266 10.44 -0.56 -9.72
N TYR A 267 10.92 0.69 -9.80
CA TYR A 267 10.62 1.61 -10.90
C TYR A 267 11.11 1.09 -12.26
N ARG A 268 12.32 0.50 -12.30
CA ARG A 268 12.86 -0.12 -13.51
C ARG A 268 11.94 -1.21 -14.04
N VAL A 269 11.52 -2.14 -13.18
CA VAL A 269 10.65 -3.25 -13.57
C VAL A 269 9.26 -2.73 -13.95
N ALA A 270 8.70 -1.81 -13.15
CA ALA A 270 7.39 -1.21 -13.43
C ALA A 270 7.36 -0.49 -14.78
N GLY A 271 8.37 0.32 -15.10
CA GLY A 271 8.46 1.01 -16.39
C GLY A 271 8.59 0.06 -17.58
N ALA A 272 9.37 -1.01 -17.42
CA ALA A 272 9.49 -2.04 -18.44
C ALA A 272 8.15 -2.77 -18.69
N VAL A 273 7.46 -3.16 -17.61
CA VAL A 273 6.18 -3.88 -17.71
C VAL A 273 5.09 -2.97 -18.27
N GLU A 274 4.99 -1.71 -17.82
CA GLU A 274 4.02 -0.75 -18.37
C GLU A 274 4.21 -0.55 -19.87
N ALA A 275 5.45 -0.40 -20.33
CA ALA A 275 5.76 -0.27 -21.76
C ALA A 275 5.37 -1.54 -22.54
N GLY A 276 5.64 -2.73 -21.99
CA GLY A 276 5.31 -4.03 -22.60
C GLY A 276 3.81 -4.31 -22.67
N LEU A 277 3.04 -3.85 -21.68
CA LEU A 277 1.57 -3.97 -21.66
C LEU A 277 0.86 -2.97 -22.58
N GLY A 278 1.58 -2.00 -23.16
CA GLY A 278 1.03 -1.08 -24.15
C GLY A 278 0.14 0.02 -23.62
N LYS A 279 0.27 0.42 -22.35
CA LYS A 279 -0.47 1.53 -21.71
C LYS A 279 -1.99 1.47 -21.88
N PRO A 280 -2.64 0.37 -21.48
CA PRO A 280 -4.06 0.14 -21.83
C PRO A 280 -5.04 1.19 -21.27
N LEU A 281 -4.64 2.00 -20.28
CA LEU A 281 -5.54 2.92 -19.59
C LEU A 281 -5.14 4.41 -19.71
N ALA A 282 -3.94 4.74 -20.13
CA ALA A 282 -3.50 6.13 -20.25
C ALA A 282 -4.29 6.96 -21.29
N GLN A 283 -4.94 6.27 -22.24
CA GLN A 283 -5.74 6.90 -23.32
C GLN A 283 -7.24 6.96 -23.01
N SER A 284 -7.74 6.24 -22.02
CA SER A 284 -9.17 6.07 -21.76
C SER A 284 -9.68 6.76 -20.49
N CYS A 285 -8.86 7.61 -19.84
CA CYS A 285 -9.32 8.35 -18.69
C CYS A 285 -10.27 9.47 -19.14
N PRO A 286 -11.58 9.45 -18.77
CA PRO A 286 -12.56 10.47 -19.16
C PRO A 286 -12.40 11.79 -18.39
N ALA A 287 -11.21 12.11 -17.90
CA ALA A 287 -10.94 13.33 -17.14
C ALA A 287 -11.12 14.63 -17.96
N ALA A 288 -11.30 14.51 -19.28
CA ALA A 288 -11.55 15.68 -20.13
C ALA A 288 -12.98 16.25 -20.02
N ASP A 289 -13.94 15.47 -19.48
CA ASP A 289 -15.37 15.87 -19.47
C ASP A 289 -15.84 16.49 -18.13
N TRP A 290 -14.93 16.79 -17.21
CA TRP A 290 -15.26 17.33 -15.87
C TRP A 290 -15.36 18.88 -15.85
N GLU A 291 -14.99 19.56 -16.93
CA GLU A 291 -14.97 21.04 -16.93
C GLU A 291 -16.33 21.69 -17.27
N GLU A 292 -17.39 20.94 -17.54
CA GLU A 292 -18.69 21.50 -17.97
C GLU A 292 -19.93 20.93 -17.26
N LYS A 293 -19.86 20.62 -15.97
CA LYS A 293 -21.11 20.34 -15.23
C LYS A 293 -21.15 21.01 -13.87
#